data_e5872e3cad7e1e6838a6c5f96f997c7c
#
_entry.id   e5872e3cad7e1e6838a6c5f96f997c7c
#
_cell.length_a   1.000
_cell.length_b   1.000
_cell.length_c   1.000
_cell.angle_alpha   90.00
_cell.angle_beta   90.00
_cell.angle_gamma   90.00
#
_symmetry.space_group_name_H-M   'P 1'
#
loop_
_entity.id
_entity.type
_entity.pdbx_description
1 polymer ?
#
loop_
_entity_poly.entity_id
_entity_poly.type
_entity_poly.pdbx_seq_one_letter_code
_entity_poly.pdbx_strand_id
1 'polypeptide(L)'
;MQFKIIIFIVLFFISCDDSSEYDVIVIGGGAGGTSAAIQSARNGAKTLLIEETDWLGGMLTSAGVSAVDGNYKLPSGFWGEFKDSLVSHYGSLEALKTGWVSNTLFEPRVGNQIL
;
A
#
# COMPACT_ATOMS: atom_id res chain seq x y z
N MET A 1 30.47 45.26 18.26
CA MET A 1 29.03 45.09 18.03
C MET A 1 28.76 44.09 16.90
N GLN A 2 29.56 44.01 15.86
CA GLN A 2 29.38 43.09 14.74
C GLN A 2 29.59 41.60 15.10
N PHE A 3 30.47 41.27 16.03
CA PHE A 3 30.73 39.86 16.42
C PHE A 3 29.54 39.18 17.13
N LYS A 4 28.74 39.94 17.88
CA LYS A 4 27.54 39.45 18.56
C LYS A 4 26.39 39.17 17.60
N ILE A 5 26.31 39.91 16.49
CA ILE A 5 25.29 39.73 15.46
C ILE A 5 25.57 38.45 14.66
N ILE A 6 26.85 38.16 14.36
CA ILE A 6 27.23 36.93 13.63
C ILE A 6 26.92 35.69 14.45
N ILE A 7 27.16 35.69 15.77
CA ILE A 7 26.80 34.56 16.64
C ILE A 7 25.29 34.35 16.69
N PHE A 8 24.50 35.42 16.67
CA PHE A 8 23.03 35.31 16.68
C PHE A 8 22.47 34.74 15.36
N ILE A 9 23.09 35.10 14.24
CA ILE A 9 22.73 34.55 12.92
C ILE A 9 23.10 33.07 12.81
N VAL A 10 24.25 32.66 13.32
CA VAL A 10 24.69 31.25 13.31
C VAL A 10 23.77 30.37 14.16
N LEU A 11 23.25 30.86 15.29
CA LEU A 11 22.30 30.13 16.13
C LEU A 11 20.93 29.94 15.50
N PHE A 12 20.56 30.77 14.51
CA PHE A 12 19.28 30.66 13.82
C PHE A 12 19.24 29.53 12.78
N PHE A 13 20.42 29.03 12.36
CA PHE A 13 20.52 27.93 11.37
C PHE A 13 20.66 26.53 12.00
N ILE A 14 20.63 26.39 13.32
CA ILE A 14 20.79 25.10 14.02
C ILE A 14 19.42 24.45 14.35
N SER A 15 18.31 24.99 13.86
CA SER A 15 16.99 24.49 14.24
C SER A 15 16.19 24.05 13.03
N CYS A 16 16.48 22.87 12.54
CA CYS A 16 15.50 21.92 12.04
C CYS A 16 16.21 20.58 11.79
N ASP A 17 16.37 19.83 12.86
CA ASP A 17 16.52 18.38 12.72
C ASP A 17 15.09 17.86 12.57
N ASP A 18 14.64 17.73 11.33
CA ASP A 18 13.36 17.10 11.02
C ASP A 18 13.56 15.58 11.15
N SER A 19 13.60 15.15 12.41
CA SER A 19 13.71 13.75 12.78
C SER A 19 12.37 13.03 12.67
N SER A 20 11.56 13.35 11.66
CA SER A 20 10.42 12.53 11.35
C SER A 20 10.92 11.14 10.96
N GLU A 21 10.58 10.13 11.75
CA GLU A 21 11.00 8.76 11.49
C GLU A 21 10.37 8.25 10.19
N TYR A 22 9.22 8.80 9.80
CA TYR A 22 8.46 8.46 8.59
C TYR A 22 7.93 9.72 7.90
N ASP A 23 7.99 9.75 6.58
CA ASP A 23 7.40 10.80 5.73
C ASP A 23 5.89 10.64 5.61
N VAL A 24 5.41 9.38 5.57
CA VAL A 24 4.00 9.03 5.43
C VAL A 24 3.64 7.92 6.41
N ILE A 25 2.53 8.13 7.14
CA ILE A 25 1.93 7.10 7.97
C ILE A 25 0.55 6.79 7.40
N VAL A 26 0.32 5.53 7.02
CA VAL A 26 -0.97 5.02 6.56
C VAL A 26 -1.60 4.19 7.67
N ILE A 27 -2.80 4.55 8.09
CA ILE A 27 -3.54 3.82 9.12
C ILE A 27 -4.67 3.02 8.47
N GLY A 28 -4.62 1.71 8.66
CA GLY A 28 -5.51 0.74 8.03
C GLY A 28 -4.92 0.12 6.77
N GLY A 29 -4.65 -1.18 6.81
CA GLY A 29 -4.09 -1.97 5.71
C GLY A 29 -5.14 -2.61 4.80
N GLY A 30 -6.36 -2.04 4.70
CA GLY A 30 -7.32 -2.46 3.69
C GLY A 30 -6.80 -2.25 2.27
N ALA A 31 -7.56 -2.62 1.24
CA ALA A 31 -7.13 -2.51 -0.16
C ALA A 31 -6.63 -1.10 -0.52
N GLY A 32 -7.31 -0.05 -0.05
CA GLY A 32 -6.92 1.34 -0.28
C GLY A 32 -5.65 1.73 0.48
N GLY A 33 -5.55 1.39 1.76
CA GLY A 33 -4.39 1.71 2.59
C GLY A 33 -3.13 0.98 2.12
N THR A 34 -3.25 -0.31 1.79
CA THR A 34 -2.15 -1.09 1.20
C THR A 34 -1.66 -0.46 -0.10
N SER A 35 -2.59 -0.10 -0.99
CA SER A 35 -2.25 0.56 -2.26
C SER A 35 -1.56 1.92 -2.04
N ALA A 36 -2.07 2.72 -1.10
CA ALA A 36 -1.49 4.02 -0.76
C ALA A 36 -0.08 3.89 -0.20
N ALA A 37 0.13 2.95 0.74
CA ALA A 37 1.43 2.71 1.35
C ALA A 37 2.48 2.26 0.31
N ILE A 38 2.11 1.31 -0.55
CA ILE A 38 2.99 0.81 -1.61
C ILE A 38 3.37 1.95 -2.57
N GLN A 39 2.38 2.75 -3.02
CA GLN A 39 2.66 3.86 -3.93
C GLN A 39 3.47 4.98 -3.27
N SER A 40 3.23 5.30 -2.01
CA SER A 40 4.07 6.25 -1.27
C SER A 40 5.52 5.78 -1.22
N ALA A 41 5.76 4.54 -0.84
CA ALA A 41 7.10 3.97 -0.78
C ALA A 41 7.78 3.93 -2.16
N ARG A 42 7.05 3.58 -3.22
CA ARG A 42 7.56 3.60 -4.61
C ARG A 42 7.96 5.00 -5.08
N ASN A 43 7.32 6.04 -4.55
CA ASN A 43 7.69 7.43 -4.81
C ASN A 43 8.83 7.93 -3.91
N GLY A 44 9.46 7.06 -3.14
CA GLY A 44 10.63 7.37 -2.33
C GLY A 44 10.33 7.86 -0.91
N ALA A 45 9.06 7.92 -0.51
CA ALA A 45 8.70 8.28 0.85
C ALA A 45 8.99 7.14 1.84
N LYS A 46 9.58 7.46 2.99
CA LYS A 46 9.73 6.53 4.10
C LYS A 46 8.36 6.31 4.73
N THR A 47 7.72 5.21 4.38
CA THR A 47 6.30 4.95 4.67
C THR A 47 6.14 3.91 5.77
N LEU A 48 5.28 4.20 6.74
CA LEU A 48 4.79 3.25 7.75
C LEU A 48 3.33 2.92 7.46
N LEU A 49 3.02 1.63 7.33
CA LEU A 49 1.65 1.13 7.29
C LEU A 49 1.32 0.46 8.63
N ILE A 50 0.23 0.88 9.24
CA ILE A 50 -0.28 0.34 10.50
C ILE A 50 -1.60 -0.39 10.21
N GLU A 51 -1.64 -1.68 10.51
CA GLU A 51 -2.82 -2.54 10.35
C GLU A 51 -3.07 -3.29 11.66
N GLU A 52 -4.33 -3.46 12.05
CA GLU A 52 -4.72 -4.16 13.28
C GLU A 52 -4.75 -5.69 13.16
N THR A 53 -4.86 -6.18 11.91
CA THR A 53 -4.86 -7.62 11.60
C THR A 53 -3.50 -8.09 11.11
N ASP A 54 -3.28 -9.40 11.12
CA ASP A 54 -2.03 -10.00 10.61
C ASP A 54 -1.94 -9.99 9.06
N TRP A 55 -3.00 -9.57 8.38
CA TRP A 55 -3.12 -9.62 6.93
C TRP A 55 -3.43 -8.26 6.33
N LEU A 56 -2.75 -7.92 5.25
CA LEU A 56 -3.07 -6.76 4.40
C LEU A 56 -4.22 -7.09 3.44
N GLY A 57 -4.90 -6.05 2.92
CA GLY A 57 -5.95 -6.18 1.92
C GLY A 57 -7.38 -6.08 2.45
N GLY A 58 -7.58 -6.19 3.77
CA GLY A 58 -8.88 -6.02 4.42
C GLY A 58 -9.94 -6.96 3.86
N MET A 59 -10.98 -6.44 3.18
CA MET A 59 -12.06 -7.27 2.61
C MET A 59 -11.55 -8.35 1.67
N LEU A 60 -10.51 -8.11 0.92
CA LEU A 60 -9.95 -9.06 -0.03
C LEU A 60 -9.26 -10.24 0.65
N THR A 61 -8.87 -10.11 1.90
CA THR A 61 -8.03 -11.06 2.61
C THR A 61 -8.57 -11.42 4.00
N SER A 62 -8.30 -10.61 5.02
CA SER A 62 -8.63 -10.88 6.42
C SER A 62 -10.14 -11.05 6.67
N ALA A 63 -11.00 -10.33 5.95
CA ALA A 63 -12.44 -10.48 6.05
C ALA A 63 -13.01 -11.63 5.20
N GLY A 64 -12.20 -12.30 4.38
CA GLY A 64 -12.57 -13.50 3.62
C GLY A 64 -13.47 -13.25 2.41
N VAL A 65 -13.61 -12.00 1.96
CA VAL A 65 -14.38 -11.66 0.74
C VAL A 65 -13.43 -11.52 -0.45
N SER A 66 -12.89 -12.62 -0.90
CA SER A 66 -11.92 -12.70 -2.00
C SER A 66 -12.58 -12.88 -3.38
N ALA A 67 -13.63 -12.11 -3.61
CA ALA A 67 -14.36 -12.03 -4.87
C ALA A 67 -14.47 -10.56 -5.26
N VAL A 68 -13.72 -10.13 -6.29
CA VAL A 68 -13.67 -8.73 -6.68
C VAL A 68 -14.74 -8.42 -7.70
N ASP A 69 -15.65 -7.54 -7.33
CA ASP A 69 -16.70 -7.03 -8.20
C ASP A 69 -16.24 -5.80 -8.99
N GLY A 70 -17.06 -5.39 -9.94
CA GLY A 70 -16.87 -4.17 -10.71
C GLY A 70 -16.02 -4.36 -11.96
N ASN A 71 -15.18 -3.38 -12.29
CA ASN A 71 -14.45 -3.38 -13.56
C ASN A 71 -13.21 -4.27 -13.53
N TYR A 72 -13.42 -5.60 -13.56
CA TYR A 72 -12.34 -6.59 -13.59
C TYR A 72 -11.43 -6.48 -14.84
N LYS A 73 -11.88 -5.78 -15.88
CA LYS A 73 -11.10 -5.56 -17.11
C LYS A 73 -10.12 -4.40 -17.01
N LEU A 74 -10.20 -3.58 -15.96
CA LEU A 74 -9.27 -2.48 -15.77
C LEU A 74 -7.81 -3.01 -15.74
N PRO A 75 -6.92 -2.56 -16.65
CA PRO A 75 -5.59 -3.15 -16.78
C PRO A 75 -4.52 -2.43 -15.98
N SER A 76 -4.86 -1.37 -15.27
CA SER A 76 -3.89 -0.44 -14.70
C SER A 76 -4.01 -0.26 -13.19
N GLY A 77 -3.02 0.45 -12.65
CA GLY A 77 -2.90 0.75 -11.23
C GLY A 77 -2.61 -0.51 -10.41
N PHE A 78 -2.69 -0.35 -9.11
CA PHE A 78 -2.42 -1.44 -8.18
C PHE A 78 -3.35 -2.66 -8.39
N TRP A 79 -4.61 -2.43 -8.81
CA TRP A 79 -5.53 -3.49 -9.18
C TRP A 79 -5.00 -4.36 -10.33
N GLY A 80 -4.46 -3.73 -11.39
CA GLY A 80 -3.87 -4.46 -12.52
C GLY A 80 -2.72 -5.36 -12.06
N GLU A 81 -1.81 -4.82 -11.26
CA GLU A 81 -0.66 -5.55 -10.72
C GLU A 81 -1.08 -6.72 -9.82
N PHE A 82 -2.05 -6.49 -8.94
CA PHE A 82 -2.60 -7.53 -8.07
C PHE A 82 -3.23 -8.67 -8.89
N LYS A 83 -4.06 -8.31 -9.88
CA LYS A 83 -4.68 -9.28 -10.78
C LYS A 83 -3.65 -10.08 -11.59
N ASP A 84 -2.62 -9.44 -12.12
CA ASP A 84 -1.57 -10.11 -12.89
C ASP A 84 -0.76 -11.07 -11.99
N SER A 85 -0.56 -10.71 -10.74
CA SER A 85 0.05 -11.59 -9.73
C SER A 85 -0.83 -12.81 -9.42
N LEU A 86 -2.14 -12.63 -9.31
CA LEU A 86 -3.09 -13.74 -9.18
C LEU A 86 -3.05 -14.65 -10.41
N VAL A 87 -3.06 -14.09 -11.61
CA VAL A 87 -2.95 -14.84 -12.87
C VAL A 87 -1.65 -15.65 -12.91
N SER A 88 -0.54 -15.04 -12.47
CA SER A 88 0.74 -15.74 -12.38
C SER A 88 0.70 -16.90 -11.40
N HIS A 89 0.04 -16.73 -10.25
CA HIS A 89 -0.10 -17.77 -9.24
C HIS A 89 -0.98 -18.94 -9.70
N TYR A 90 -2.14 -18.66 -10.30
CA TYR A 90 -3.11 -19.66 -10.73
C TYR A 90 -2.90 -20.19 -12.17
N GLY A 91 -1.98 -19.59 -12.91
CA GLY A 91 -1.58 -20.00 -14.25
C GLY A 91 -2.39 -19.41 -15.40
N SER A 92 -3.59 -18.88 -15.15
CA SER A 92 -4.40 -18.23 -16.20
C SER A 92 -5.49 -17.32 -15.63
N LEU A 93 -6.00 -16.42 -16.48
CA LEU A 93 -7.16 -15.60 -16.16
C LEU A 93 -8.44 -16.43 -15.98
N GLU A 94 -8.57 -17.53 -16.72
CA GLU A 94 -9.73 -18.43 -16.63
C GLU A 94 -9.77 -19.13 -15.28
N ALA A 95 -8.62 -19.43 -14.67
CA ALA A 95 -8.55 -20.04 -13.35
C ALA A 95 -9.12 -19.16 -12.23
N LEU A 96 -9.27 -17.86 -12.46
CA LEU A 96 -9.90 -16.93 -11.51
C LEU A 96 -11.42 -16.93 -11.60
N LYS A 97 -12.01 -17.53 -12.64
CA LYS A 97 -13.45 -17.54 -12.89
C LYS A 97 -14.10 -18.81 -12.33
N THR A 98 -13.93 -19.08 -11.06
CA THR A 98 -14.36 -20.33 -10.43
C THR A 98 -15.77 -20.30 -9.86
N GLY A 99 -16.44 -19.15 -9.91
CA GLY A 99 -17.80 -18.99 -9.40
C GLY A 99 -18.64 -18.04 -10.26
N TRP A 100 -19.90 -17.89 -9.89
CA TRP A 100 -20.86 -17.05 -10.60
C TRP A 100 -20.92 -15.60 -10.07
N VAL A 101 -20.37 -15.34 -8.89
CA VAL A 101 -20.48 -14.04 -8.21
C VAL A 101 -19.48 -13.01 -8.73
N SER A 102 -18.34 -13.44 -9.27
CA SER A 102 -17.28 -12.56 -9.76
C SER A 102 -16.47 -13.25 -10.85
N ASN A 103 -15.79 -12.45 -11.68
CA ASN A 103 -14.80 -12.92 -12.66
C ASN A 103 -13.37 -12.98 -12.09
N THR A 104 -13.20 -12.64 -10.81
CA THR A 104 -11.90 -12.68 -10.13
C THR A 104 -12.11 -13.19 -8.72
N LEU A 105 -11.91 -14.48 -8.57
CA LEU A 105 -11.97 -15.18 -7.28
C LEU A 105 -10.60 -15.79 -6.98
N PHE A 106 -10.25 -15.81 -5.70
CA PHE A 106 -8.96 -16.34 -5.23
C PHE A 106 -9.08 -16.71 -3.75
N GLU A 107 -8.13 -17.49 -3.23
CA GLU A 107 -8.07 -17.73 -1.80
C GLU A 107 -7.58 -16.48 -1.07
N PRO A 108 -8.21 -16.06 0.06
CA PRO A 108 -7.78 -14.91 0.85
C PRO A 108 -6.30 -14.95 1.23
N ARG A 109 -5.80 -16.15 1.53
CA ARG A 109 -4.39 -16.37 1.87
C ARG A 109 -3.44 -16.03 0.72
N VAL A 110 -3.80 -16.38 -0.51
CA VAL A 110 -3.03 -16.04 -1.71
C VAL A 110 -3.04 -14.52 -1.92
N GLY A 111 -4.21 -13.89 -1.75
CA GLY A 111 -4.31 -12.45 -1.79
C GLY A 111 -3.36 -11.76 -0.80
N ASN A 112 -3.32 -12.24 0.45
CA ASN A 112 -2.40 -11.70 1.46
C ASN A 112 -0.91 -11.93 1.12
N GLN A 113 -0.57 -13.03 0.48
CA GLN A 113 0.81 -13.30 0.07
C GLN A 113 1.31 -12.41 -1.06
N ILE A 114 0.38 -11.86 -1.85
CA ILE A 114 0.68 -10.95 -2.95
C ILE A 114 0.83 -9.51 -2.47
N LEU A 115 0.10 -9.12 -1.43
CA LEU A 115 0.08 -7.77 -0.87
C LEU A 115 1.25 -7.51 0.07
#